data_3507034f0b5c473be7647708c8d48308
#
_entry.id   3507034f0b5c473be7647708c8d48308
#
_cell.length_a   1.000
_cell.length_b   1.000
_cell.length_c   1.000
_cell.angle_alpha   90.00
_cell.angle_beta   90.00
_cell.angle_gamma   90.00
#
_symmetry.space_group_name_H-M   'P 1'
#
loop_
_entity.id
_entity.type
_entity.pdbx_description
1 polymer ?
#
loop_
_entity_poly.entity_id
_entity_poly.type
_entity_poly.pdbx_seq_one_letter_code
_entity_poly.pdbx_strand_id
1 'polypeptide(L)'
;GSEIDLSAYATVGGVKSVYQWYLIDRATGKRTKATMQAVSGKDGAFIFEGKPGEYYKCEITNNNYRDWCMETPRIKVARGSADYSPADIAGLKKLAADNPNITQLKEFVDSKGWERENWNSYQDNIRTDWSTGEVGRLTHLYIWFEWNSTDTNSQLDLSAFTELRHFECENHMNISKLDVSKNTKLEHLHIYSKNLSSIDLSKCPELRYFRFGTNRTLEGRYQDTKLAALNLTGCSKLTELYLEHSPLASLDISSFKLLSRLEIEYCPNLKLQGFDKVTSLTYLALPHTEQFADLVKNLPASIRQLYLQDTEYELPSSQVGKNLESLGLPGYVESLDLAQYPNLSNLNADGSLLRYSTVKNYRQI
;
A
#
# COMPACT_ATOMS: atom_id res chain seq x y z
N GLY A 1 -19.40 29.01 -7.65
CA GLY A 1 -19.71 27.68 -7.17
C GLY A 1 -20.76 27.00 -8.03
N SER A 2 -20.68 25.69 -8.19
CA SER A 2 -21.71 24.92 -8.89
C SER A 2 -22.93 24.72 -7.99
N GLU A 3 -24.13 24.74 -8.52
CA GLU A 3 -25.34 24.41 -7.78
C GLU A 3 -25.48 22.88 -7.67
N ILE A 4 -25.77 22.39 -6.47
CA ILE A 4 -26.19 21.01 -6.22
C ILE A 4 -27.68 21.04 -5.89
N ASP A 5 -28.49 20.37 -6.69
CA ASP A 5 -29.94 20.32 -6.56
C ASP A 5 -30.36 18.99 -5.90
N LEU A 6 -30.76 19.06 -4.64
CA LEU A 6 -31.38 17.98 -3.87
C LEU A 6 -32.87 18.27 -3.63
N SER A 7 -33.50 19.18 -4.43
CA SER A 7 -34.87 19.63 -4.23
C SER A 7 -35.90 18.50 -4.35
N ALA A 8 -35.60 17.41 -5.05
CA ALA A 8 -36.43 16.22 -5.09
C ALA A 8 -36.66 15.59 -3.69
N TYR A 9 -35.82 15.90 -2.72
CA TYR A 9 -35.89 15.43 -1.34
C TYR A 9 -36.28 16.55 -0.35
N ALA A 10 -36.64 17.75 -0.86
CA ALA A 10 -36.91 18.91 -0.01
C ALA A 10 -38.07 18.72 0.94
N THR A 11 -39.05 17.89 0.55
CA THR A 11 -40.23 17.60 1.36
C THR A 11 -40.57 16.11 1.26
N VAL A 12 -40.67 15.45 2.41
CA VAL A 12 -41.05 14.04 2.52
C VAL A 12 -42.27 13.97 3.43
N GLY A 13 -43.37 13.38 2.95
CA GLY A 13 -44.61 13.31 3.71
C GLY A 13 -45.17 14.64 4.15
N GLY A 14 -44.97 15.71 3.38
CA GLY A 14 -45.46 17.04 3.68
C GLY A 14 -44.61 17.86 4.67
N VAL A 15 -43.50 17.32 5.13
CA VAL A 15 -42.57 17.98 6.07
C VAL A 15 -41.23 18.24 5.39
N LYS A 16 -40.67 19.41 5.63
CA LYS A 16 -39.35 19.80 5.09
C LYS A 16 -38.24 18.91 5.62
N SER A 17 -37.33 18.52 4.74
CA SER A 17 -36.14 17.79 5.05
C SER A 17 -35.06 18.69 5.67
N VAL A 18 -34.20 18.08 6.47
CA VAL A 18 -33.04 18.74 7.08
C VAL A 18 -31.78 18.18 6.40
N TYR A 19 -30.90 19.07 6.00
CA TYR A 19 -29.66 18.75 5.28
C TYR A 19 -28.47 19.04 6.17
N GLN A 20 -27.64 18.05 6.40
CA GLN A 20 -26.36 18.22 7.09
C GLN A 20 -25.22 17.81 6.15
N TRP A 21 -24.38 18.75 5.79
CA TRP A 21 -23.21 18.52 4.98
C TRP A 21 -22.00 18.11 5.83
N TYR A 22 -21.16 17.26 5.26
CA TYR A 22 -19.91 16.83 5.86
C TYR A 22 -18.79 16.86 4.83
N LEU A 23 -17.67 17.46 5.22
CA LEU A 23 -16.38 17.25 4.56
C LEU A 23 -15.85 15.88 4.98
N ILE A 24 -15.43 15.10 4.00
CA ILE A 24 -14.93 13.72 4.23
C ILE A 24 -13.43 13.72 4.04
N ASP A 25 -12.70 13.39 5.10
CA ASP A 25 -11.29 13.08 5.00
C ASP A 25 -11.14 11.78 4.20
N ARG A 26 -10.37 11.82 3.13
CA ARG A 26 -10.28 10.70 2.18
C ARG A 26 -9.52 9.51 2.75
N ALA A 27 -8.46 9.76 3.51
CA ALA A 27 -7.58 8.73 4.04
C ALA A 27 -8.25 7.97 5.20
N THR A 28 -8.92 8.71 6.09
CA THR A 28 -9.48 8.16 7.33
C THR A 28 -10.98 7.92 7.28
N GLY A 29 -11.68 8.48 6.28
CA GLY A 29 -13.14 8.51 6.21
C GLY A 29 -13.79 9.41 7.26
N LYS A 30 -13.01 10.15 8.07
CA LYS A 30 -13.50 11.02 9.11
C LYS A 30 -14.42 12.10 8.53
N ARG A 31 -15.53 12.34 9.21
CA ARG A 31 -16.53 13.35 8.85
C ARG A 31 -16.35 14.62 9.70
N THR A 32 -16.31 15.76 9.06
CA THR A 32 -16.33 17.06 9.72
C THR A 32 -17.53 17.84 9.20
N LYS A 33 -18.38 18.37 10.09
CA LYS A 33 -19.54 19.16 9.69
C LYS A 33 -19.10 20.32 8.80
N ALA A 34 -19.82 20.50 7.70
CA ALA A 34 -19.61 21.59 6.73
C ALA A 34 -20.91 22.37 6.56
N THR A 35 -20.78 23.65 6.23
CA THR A 35 -21.91 24.52 5.93
C THR A 35 -21.88 24.82 4.44
N MET A 36 -23.04 24.65 3.76
CA MET A 36 -23.22 25.04 2.37
C MET A 36 -24.25 26.16 2.31
N GLN A 37 -24.06 27.10 1.38
CA GLN A 37 -24.99 28.19 1.17
C GLN A 37 -26.24 27.66 0.45
N ALA A 38 -27.41 27.82 1.04
CA ALA A 38 -28.67 27.47 0.39
C ALA A 38 -29.01 28.49 -0.74
N VAL A 39 -29.55 27.96 -1.83
CA VAL A 39 -30.04 28.79 -2.91
C VAL A 39 -31.36 29.48 -2.49
N SER A 40 -31.42 30.81 -2.57
CA SER A 40 -32.60 31.55 -2.18
C SER A 40 -33.81 31.17 -3.03
N GLY A 41 -34.92 30.87 -2.38
CA GLY A 41 -36.18 30.48 -3.05
C GLY A 41 -36.24 29.07 -3.61
N LYS A 42 -35.21 28.23 -3.38
CA LYS A 42 -35.16 26.86 -3.87
C LYS A 42 -34.76 25.89 -2.75
N ASP A 43 -35.76 25.32 -2.06
CA ASP A 43 -35.52 24.36 -0.99
C ASP A 43 -34.75 23.13 -1.49
N GLY A 44 -33.72 22.72 -0.77
CA GLY A 44 -32.90 21.58 -1.12
C GLY A 44 -31.84 21.85 -2.19
N ALA A 45 -31.65 23.08 -2.62
CA ALA A 45 -30.55 23.44 -3.52
C ALA A 45 -29.48 24.25 -2.77
N PHE A 46 -28.22 23.97 -3.09
CA PHE A 46 -27.08 24.53 -2.39
C PHE A 46 -26.02 25.00 -3.37
N ILE A 47 -25.39 26.14 -3.07
CA ILE A 47 -24.18 26.58 -3.75
C ILE A 47 -22.97 25.89 -3.12
N PHE A 48 -22.21 25.25 -3.94
CA PHE A 48 -21.05 24.45 -3.52
C PHE A 48 -19.78 25.31 -3.56
N GLU A 49 -19.21 25.57 -2.40
CA GLU A 49 -18.00 26.40 -2.22
C GLU A 49 -16.80 25.59 -1.71
N GLY A 50 -16.78 24.28 -1.96
CA GLY A 50 -15.67 23.44 -1.57
C GLY A 50 -14.41 23.72 -2.40
N LYS A 51 -13.23 23.46 -1.81
CA LYS A 51 -11.95 23.58 -2.50
C LYS A 51 -11.75 22.42 -3.47
N PRO A 52 -11.08 22.63 -4.59
CA PRO A 52 -10.77 21.58 -5.53
C PRO A 52 -10.13 20.36 -4.86
N GLY A 53 -10.60 19.17 -5.20
CA GLY A 53 -10.14 17.90 -4.64
C GLY A 53 -10.77 17.48 -3.32
N GLU A 54 -11.55 18.33 -2.65
CA GLU A 54 -12.30 17.95 -1.45
C GLU A 54 -13.49 17.05 -1.78
N TYR A 55 -13.88 16.23 -0.80
CA TYR A 55 -15.00 15.31 -0.89
C TYR A 55 -16.06 15.66 0.14
N TYR A 56 -17.31 15.67 -0.28
CA TYR A 56 -18.44 15.97 0.59
C TYR A 56 -19.52 14.89 0.51
N LYS A 57 -20.30 14.80 1.59
CA LYS A 57 -21.57 14.06 1.66
C LYS A 57 -22.63 14.94 2.31
N CYS A 58 -23.87 14.74 1.91
CA CYS A 58 -25.03 15.30 2.60
C CYS A 58 -25.84 14.17 3.24
N GLU A 59 -26.13 14.30 4.52
CA GLU A 59 -27.17 13.55 5.20
C GLU A 59 -28.48 14.33 5.09
N ILE A 60 -29.53 13.64 4.66
CA ILE A 60 -30.89 14.18 4.51
C ILE A 60 -31.76 13.43 5.51
N THR A 61 -32.33 14.16 6.46
CA THR A 61 -33.22 13.62 7.50
C THR A 61 -34.57 14.30 7.46
N ASN A 62 -35.58 13.69 8.08
CA ASN A 62 -36.92 14.25 8.16
C ASN A 62 -37.50 14.04 9.57
N ASN A 63 -38.01 15.08 10.19
CA ASN A 63 -38.50 15.04 11.57
C ASN A 63 -39.73 14.16 11.77
N ASN A 64 -40.51 13.88 10.72
CA ASN A 64 -41.65 12.95 10.81
C ASN A 64 -41.27 11.48 10.78
N TYR A 65 -40.06 11.18 10.29
CA TYR A 65 -39.57 9.82 10.13
C TYR A 65 -38.21 9.71 10.84
N ARG A 66 -38.23 9.50 12.14
CA ARG A 66 -37.02 9.56 13.02
C ARG A 66 -35.90 8.59 12.59
N ASP A 67 -36.28 7.46 12.00
CA ASP A 67 -35.33 6.43 11.56
C ASP A 67 -35.00 6.53 10.06
N TRP A 68 -35.51 7.58 9.38
CA TRP A 68 -35.20 7.80 7.97
C TRP A 68 -34.03 8.74 7.84
N CYS A 69 -32.97 8.24 7.24
CA CYS A 69 -31.79 9.01 6.86
C CYS A 69 -31.33 8.54 5.49
N MET A 70 -31.11 9.47 4.59
CA MET A 70 -30.52 9.22 3.29
C MET A 70 -29.21 9.97 3.19
N GLU A 71 -28.20 9.32 2.61
CA GLU A 71 -26.91 9.96 2.30
C GLU A 71 -26.73 10.10 0.80
N THR A 72 -26.20 11.23 0.35
CA THR A 72 -25.72 11.35 -1.02
C THR A 72 -24.50 10.44 -1.26
N PRO A 73 -24.22 10.06 -2.50
CA PRO A 73 -22.89 9.61 -2.87
C PRO A 73 -21.83 10.65 -2.46
N ARG A 74 -20.55 10.24 -2.44
CA ARG A 74 -19.47 11.22 -2.25
C ARG A 74 -19.45 12.18 -3.44
N ILE A 75 -19.53 13.47 -3.14
CA ILE A 75 -19.46 14.54 -4.12
C ILE A 75 -18.04 15.11 -4.08
N LYS A 76 -17.30 14.98 -5.18
CA LYS A 76 -15.96 15.52 -5.31
C LYS A 76 -16.00 16.89 -5.97
N VAL A 77 -15.26 17.84 -5.41
CA VAL A 77 -15.05 19.13 -6.05
C VAL A 77 -14.07 18.94 -7.21
N ALA A 78 -14.55 19.07 -8.43
CA ALA A 78 -13.71 18.93 -9.62
C ALA A 78 -12.62 20.02 -9.65
N ARG A 79 -11.45 19.66 -10.19
CA ARG A 79 -10.39 20.61 -10.52
C ARG A 79 -10.54 21.06 -11.96
N GLY A 80 -10.28 22.33 -12.23
CA GLY A 80 -9.98 22.78 -13.59
C GLY A 80 -8.52 22.50 -13.94
N SER A 81 -8.18 22.53 -15.22
CA SER A 81 -6.79 22.29 -15.69
C SER A 81 -5.75 23.23 -15.04
N ALA A 82 -6.16 24.43 -14.64
CA ALA A 82 -5.29 25.42 -13.98
C ALA A 82 -5.05 25.14 -12.48
N ASP A 83 -5.81 24.22 -11.89
CA ASP A 83 -5.75 23.93 -10.45
C ASP A 83 -4.70 22.86 -10.10
N TYR A 84 -4.00 22.32 -11.10
CA TYR A 84 -2.90 21.38 -10.91
C TYR A 84 -1.56 22.09 -10.94
N SER A 85 -0.63 21.63 -10.12
CA SER A 85 0.73 22.17 -10.05
C SER A 85 1.43 22.12 -11.41
N PRO A 86 1.83 23.26 -11.99
CA PRO A 86 2.58 23.27 -13.24
C PRO A 86 3.90 22.48 -13.16
N ALA A 87 4.54 22.49 -11.98
CA ALA A 87 5.78 21.77 -11.75
C ALA A 87 5.56 20.25 -11.78
N ASP A 88 4.48 19.75 -11.15
CA ASP A 88 4.17 18.33 -11.15
C ASP A 88 3.70 17.85 -12.53
N ILE A 89 2.96 18.69 -13.27
CA ILE A 89 2.60 18.38 -14.67
C ILE A 89 3.87 18.34 -15.56
N ALA A 90 4.78 19.29 -15.39
CA ALA A 90 6.05 19.28 -16.11
C ALA A 90 6.88 18.02 -15.76
N GLY A 91 6.87 17.60 -14.50
CA GLY A 91 7.47 16.35 -14.03
C GLY A 91 6.87 15.12 -14.71
N LEU A 92 5.54 15.01 -14.83
CA LEU A 92 4.86 13.91 -15.54
C LEU A 92 5.23 13.89 -17.02
N LYS A 93 5.26 15.05 -17.68
CA LYS A 93 5.70 15.17 -19.09
C LYS A 93 7.15 14.75 -19.28
N LYS A 94 8.04 15.16 -18.37
CA LYS A 94 9.45 14.77 -18.38
C LYS A 94 9.58 13.26 -18.18
N LEU A 95 8.88 12.70 -17.20
CA LEU A 95 8.90 11.28 -16.91
C LEU A 95 8.48 10.45 -18.15
N ALA A 96 7.44 10.90 -18.86
CA ALA A 96 7.02 10.27 -20.12
C ALA A 96 8.05 10.42 -21.24
N ALA A 97 8.65 11.60 -21.38
CA ALA A 97 9.67 11.87 -22.39
C ALA A 97 10.97 11.07 -22.18
N ASP A 98 11.39 10.90 -20.91
CA ASP A 98 12.57 10.12 -20.53
C ASP A 98 12.33 8.60 -20.69
N ASN A 99 11.08 8.17 -20.76
CA ASN A 99 10.67 6.76 -20.87
C ASN A 99 9.71 6.53 -22.03
N PRO A 100 10.15 6.76 -23.29
CA PRO A 100 9.30 6.70 -24.49
C PRO A 100 8.76 5.29 -24.78
N ASN A 101 9.38 4.29 -24.22
CA ASN A 101 8.96 2.89 -24.27
C ASN A 101 7.77 2.59 -23.35
N ILE A 102 7.43 3.49 -22.43
CA ILE A 102 6.25 3.39 -21.60
C ILE A 102 5.11 4.11 -22.33
N THR A 103 4.52 3.45 -23.32
CA THR A 103 3.49 4.04 -24.18
C THR A 103 2.29 4.53 -23.38
N GLN A 104 1.88 3.77 -22.35
CA GLN A 104 0.76 4.13 -21.47
C GLN A 104 1.01 5.44 -20.72
N LEU A 105 2.26 5.72 -20.31
CA LEU A 105 2.61 6.97 -19.64
C LEU A 105 2.53 8.15 -20.63
N LYS A 106 2.98 7.94 -21.88
CA LYS A 106 2.84 8.93 -22.94
C LYS A 106 1.36 9.21 -23.23
N GLU A 107 0.55 8.19 -23.42
CA GLU A 107 -0.90 8.32 -23.65
C GLU A 107 -1.61 9.04 -22.50
N PHE A 108 -1.23 8.70 -21.27
CA PHE A 108 -1.74 9.38 -20.07
C PHE A 108 -1.42 10.88 -20.09
N VAL A 109 -0.19 11.24 -20.46
CA VAL A 109 0.24 12.64 -20.55
C VAL A 109 -0.47 13.37 -21.71
N ASP A 110 -0.51 12.77 -22.90
CA ASP A 110 -1.13 13.37 -24.10
C ASP A 110 -2.63 13.60 -23.92
N SER A 111 -3.32 12.70 -23.22
CA SER A 111 -4.76 12.80 -22.91
C SER A 111 -5.07 13.62 -21.67
N LYS A 112 -4.08 14.20 -21.01
CA LYS A 112 -4.21 14.86 -19.70
C LYS A 112 -4.87 13.96 -18.65
N GLY A 113 -4.45 12.71 -18.61
CA GLY A 113 -5.02 11.68 -17.74
C GLY A 113 -5.05 12.05 -16.24
N TRP A 114 -4.16 12.96 -15.80
CA TRP A 114 -4.13 13.48 -14.44
C TRP A 114 -5.41 14.24 -14.03
N GLU A 115 -6.18 14.79 -14.96
CA GLU A 115 -7.44 15.50 -14.68
C GLU A 115 -8.56 14.53 -14.25
N ARG A 116 -8.40 13.23 -14.50
CA ARG A 116 -9.38 12.21 -14.07
C ARG A 116 -9.30 11.88 -12.60
N GLU A 117 -8.12 12.12 -11.95
CA GLU A 117 -7.88 11.78 -10.54
C GLU A 117 -8.41 10.38 -10.16
N ASN A 118 -7.96 9.37 -10.89
CA ASN A 118 -8.53 8.04 -10.97
C ASN A 118 -7.88 7.03 -10.00
N TRP A 119 -7.38 7.47 -8.84
CA TRP A 119 -6.67 6.60 -7.91
C TRP A 119 -7.39 5.28 -7.57
N ASN A 120 -8.71 5.31 -7.51
CA ASN A 120 -9.53 4.14 -7.19
C ASN A 120 -9.96 3.32 -8.42
N SER A 121 -9.49 3.65 -9.61
CA SER A 121 -9.79 2.89 -10.83
C SER A 121 -8.80 1.75 -11.01
N TYR A 122 -9.26 0.52 -10.90
CA TYR A 122 -8.43 -0.67 -11.19
C TYR A 122 -8.29 -0.97 -12.68
N GLN A 123 -8.96 -0.20 -13.54
CA GLN A 123 -8.92 -0.37 -14.99
C GLN A 123 -7.89 0.53 -15.68
N ASP A 124 -7.37 1.54 -14.97
CA ASP A 124 -6.41 2.47 -15.53
C ASP A 124 -4.97 2.06 -15.20
N ASN A 125 -4.13 2.01 -16.21
CA ASN A 125 -2.71 1.65 -16.09
C ASN A 125 -1.89 2.72 -15.37
N ILE A 126 -2.31 3.99 -15.48
CA ILE A 126 -1.70 5.10 -14.74
C ILE A 126 -2.78 5.74 -13.89
N ARG A 127 -2.50 5.83 -12.60
CA ARG A 127 -3.42 6.42 -11.63
C ARG A 127 -2.71 7.51 -10.84
N THR A 128 -3.40 8.61 -10.61
CA THR A 128 -2.88 9.75 -9.85
C THR A 128 -3.87 10.21 -8.81
N ASP A 129 -3.32 10.75 -7.73
CA ASP A 129 -4.08 11.52 -6.76
C ASP A 129 -3.34 12.79 -6.37
N TRP A 130 -4.09 13.81 -5.98
CA TRP A 130 -3.59 15.16 -5.78
C TRP A 130 -4.01 15.69 -4.41
N SER A 131 -3.17 16.54 -3.82
CA SER A 131 -3.48 17.18 -2.55
C SER A 131 -4.71 18.07 -2.69
N THR A 132 -5.49 18.22 -1.61
CA THR A 132 -6.57 19.20 -1.54
C THR A 132 -6.02 20.64 -1.53
N GLY A 133 -6.82 21.62 -1.96
CA GLY A 133 -6.48 23.03 -1.95
C GLY A 133 -6.52 23.67 -3.34
N GLU A 134 -6.15 24.95 -3.43
CA GLU A 134 -6.25 25.75 -4.66
C GLU A 134 -5.37 25.18 -5.78
N VAL A 135 -4.13 24.77 -5.43
CA VAL A 135 -3.24 24.12 -6.37
C VAL A 135 -2.96 22.69 -5.90
N GLY A 136 -3.44 21.72 -6.66
CA GLY A 136 -3.19 20.30 -6.39
C GLY A 136 -1.74 19.93 -6.67
N ARG A 137 -1.10 19.28 -5.69
CA ARG A 137 0.24 18.69 -5.82
C ARG A 137 0.10 17.18 -5.93
N LEU A 138 0.88 16.56 -6.78
CA LEU A 138 0.85 15.10 -6.95
C LEU A 138 1.28 14.40 -5.65
N THR A 139 0.36 13.63 -5.07
CA THR A 139 0.58 12.91 -3.81
C THR A 139 0.67 11.40 -4.00
N HIS A 140 0.00 10.86 -5.01
CA HIS A 140 0.00 9.43 -5.32
C HIS A 140 0.21 9.24 -6.81
N LEU A 141 1.08 8.32 -7.15
CA LEU A 141 1.35 7.89 -8.52
C LEU A 141 1.43 6.36 -8.56
N TYR A 142 0.62 5.76 -9.40
CA TYR A 142 0.64 4.35 -9.70
C TYR A 142 0.91 4.15 -11.19
N ILE A 143 1.83 3.27 -11.51
CA ILE A 143 2.19 2.91 -12.88
C ILE A 143 2.10 1.39 -12.99
N TRP A 144 1.17 0.92 -13.81
CA TRP A 144 0.98 -0.49 -14.10
C TRP A 144 1.23 -0.76 -15.58
N PHE A 145 1.83 -1.88 -15.90
CA PHE A 145 2.17 -2.25 -17.25
C PHE A 145 1.48 -3.55 -17.65
N GLU A 146 1.10 -3.64 -18.91
CA GLU A 146 0.61 -4.88 -19.48
C GLU A 146 1.75 -5.90 -19.64
N TRP A 147 1.43 -7.18 -19.50
CA TRP A 147 2.34 -8.32 -19.53
C TRP A 147 3.20 -8.44 -20.79
N ASN A 148 2.89 -7.71 -21.84
CA ASN A 148 3.52 -7.76 -23.18
C ASN A 148 4.53 -6.65 -23.45
N SER A 149 4.89 -5.82 -22.45
CA SER A 149 5.89 -4.77 -22.70
C SER A 149 7.27 -5.41 -22.90
N THR A 150 7.68 -5.45 -24.17
CA THR A 150 9.04 -5.81 -24.54
C THR A 150 9.99 -4.79 -23.95
N ASP A 151 10.68 -5.22 -23.02
CA ASP A 151 11.84 -4.84 -22.32
C ASP A 151 12.62 -3.62 -22.78
N THR A 152 12.58 -2.57 -21.99
CA THR A 152 13.51 -1.46 -22.13
C THR A 152 13.89 -0.93 -20.74
N ASN A 153 15.13 -0.50 -20.64
CA ASN A 153 15.76 0.04 -19.44
C ASN A 153 15.13 1.38 -19.02
N SER A 154 14.02 1.33 -18.30
CA SER A 154 13.35 2.55 -17.84
C SER A 154 14.08 3.19 -16.65
N GLN A 155 14.13 4.51 -16.63
CA GLN A 155 14.70 5.30 -15.56
C GLN A 155 13.61 6.20 -14.99
N LEU A 156 13.25 5.98 -13.72
CA LEU A 156 12.20 6.75 -13.07
C LEU A 156 12.83 7.84 -12.19
N ASP A 157 12.79 9.06 -12.66
CA ASP A 157 13.13 10.26 -11.91
C ASP A 157 11.84 10.85 -11.31
N LEU A 158 11.63 10.64 -10.02
CA LEU A 158 10.47 11.16 -9.30
C LEU A 158 10.78 12.46 -8.54
N SER A 159 11.96 13.03 -8.71
CA SER A 159 12.45 14.18 -7.95
C SER A 159 11.60 15.46 -8.10
N ALA A 160 10.82 15.56 -9.19
CA ALA A 160 9.89 16.68 -9.41
C ALA A 160 8.68 16.66 -8.44
N PHE A 161 8.31 15.47 -7.92
CA PHE A 161 7.07 15.27 -7.15
C PHE A 161 7.34 15.37 -5.64
N THR A 162 7.68 16.56 -5.16
CA THR A 162 8.12 16.78 -3.75
C THR A 162 7.02 16.54 -2.71
N GLU A 163 5.75 16.47 -3.12
CA GLU A 163 4.62 16.13 -2.24
C GLU A 163 4.21 14.66 -2.34
N LEU A 164 4.94 13.84 -3.12
CA LEU A 164 4.64 12.44 -3.32
C LEU A 164 4.73 11.66 -2.00
N ARG A 165 3.65 10.96 -1.67
CA ARG A 165 3.51 10.11 -0.47
C ARG A 165 3.42 8.64 -0.81
N HIS A 166 2.88 8.33 -1.98
CA HIS A 166 2.60 6.97 -2.41
C HIS A 166 3.06 6.77 -3.85
N PHE A 167 3.98 5.82 -4.03
CA PHE A 167 4.40 5.40 -5.34
C PHE A 167 4.36 3.89 -5.46
N GLU A 168 3.67 3.41 -6.48
CA GLU A 168 3.64 2.00 -6.85
C GLU A 168 3.98 1.84 -8.33
N CYS A 169 4.82 0.87 -8.60
CA CYS A 169 5.19 0.49 -9.94
C CYS A 169 5.20 -1.03 -10.05
N GLU A 170 4.20 -1.57 -10.73
CA GLU A 170 3.94 -3.01 -10.82
C GLU A 170 4.01 -3.53 -12.26
N ASN A 171 4.11 -4.84 -12.37
CA ASN A 171 4.14 -5.62 -13.61
C ASN A 171 5.35 -5.41 -14.52
N HIS A 172 6.33 -6.31 -14.38
CA HIS A 172 7.42 -6.57 -15.35
C HIS A 172 8.24 -5.37 -15.82
N MET A 173 8.29 -4.29 -15.02
CA MET A 173 9.15 -3.19 -15.40
C MET A 173 10.63 -3.54 -15.27
N ASN A 174 11.34 -3.30 -16.35
CA ASN A 174 12.80 -3.28 -16.36
C ASN A 174 13.31 -1.89 -15.94
N ILE A 175 12.88 -1.43 -14.76
CA ILE A 175 13.44 -0.22 -14.18
C ILE A 175 14.91 -0.50 -13.88
N SER A 176 15.80 0.34 -14.39
CA SER A 176 17.23 0.26 -14.12
C SER A 176 17.71 1.33 -13.14
N LYS A 177 16.92 2.40 -12.99
CA LYS A 177 17.21 3.50 -12.07
C LYS A 177 15.92 4.07 -11.49
N LEU A 178 15.95 4.35 -10.19
CA LEU A 178 14.91 5.05 -9.46
C LEU A 178 15.55 6.23 -8.71
N ASP A 179 15.04 7.45 -8.92
CA ASP A 179 15.44 8.62 -8.15
C ASP A 179 14.27 9.13 -7.32
N VAL A 180 14.38 8.97 -6.00
CA VAL A 180 13.42 9.46 -5.00
C VAL A 180 14.07 10.46 -4.03
N SER A 181 15.21 11.02 -4.41
CA SER A 181 16.04 11.86 -3.53
C SER A 181 15.35 13.14 -3.03
N LYS A 182 14.26 13.57 -3.68
CA LYS A 182 13.47 14.75 -3.31
C LYS A 182 12.10 14.40 -2.71
N ASN A 183 11.76 13.11 -2.62
CA ASN A 183 10.45 12.65 -2.14
C ASN A 183 10.47 12.44 -0.61
N THR A 184 10.81 13.50 0.13
CA THR A 184 10.98 13.43 1.60
C THR A 184 9.69 13.11 2.36
N LYS A 185 8.53 13.19 1.70
CA LYS A 185 7.21 12.85 2.24
C LYS A 185 6.73 11.46 1.85
N LEU A 186 7.58 10.66 1.18
CA LEU A 186 7.21 9.33 0.71
C LEU A 186 6.95 8.40 1.91
N GLU A 187 5.72 7.88 1.97
CA GLU A 187 5.23 6.99 3.03
C GLU A 187 5.11 5.55 2.55
N HIS A 188 4.82 5.36 1.26
CA HIS A 188 4.61 4.06 0.64
C HIS A 188 5.39 3.94 -0.66
N LEU A 189 6.20 2.91 -0.77
CA LEU A 189 6.96 2.57 -1.97
C LEU A 189 6.80 1.10 -2.30
N HIS A 190 6.23 0.81 -3.48
CA HIS A 190 6.10 -0.53 -4.02
C HIS A 190 6.70 -0.58 -5.42
N ILE A 191 7.75 -1.37 -5.59
CA ILE A 191 8.48 -1.49 -6.86
C ILE A 191 8.67 -2.95 -7.21
N TYR A 192 8.20 -3.34 -8.40
CA TYR A 192 8.63 -4.57 -9.04
C TYR A 192 9.62 -4.27 -10.15
N SER A 193 10.82 -4.82 -10.05
CA SER A 193 11.84 -4.68 -11.08
C SER A 193 12.91 -5.76 -11.01
N LYS A 194 13.22 -6.36 -12.16
CA LYS A 194 14.34 -7.30 -12.26
C LYS A 194 15.70 -6.61 -12.50
N ASN A 195 15.73 -5.37 -13.01
CA ASN A 195 16.97 -4.72 -13.44
C ASN A 195 17.52 -3.67 -12.48
N LEU A 196 16.74 -3.24 -11.48
CA LEU A 196 17.20 -2.27 -10.50
C LEU A 196 18.25 -2.90 -9.59
N SER A 197 19.48 -2.39 -9.64
CA SER A 197 20.62 -2.93 -8.89
C SER A 197 20.85 -2.25 -7.54
N SER A 198 20.33 -1.04 -7.37
CA SER A 198 20.44 -0.28 -6.13
C SER A 198 19.24 0.62 -5.90
N ILE A 199 18.88 0.80 -4.61
CA ILE A 199 17.86 1.76 -4.17
C ILE A 199 18.42 2.54 -2.97
N ASP A 200 18.35 3.87 -3.03
CA ASP A 200 18.68 4.75 -1.91
C ASP A 200 17.42 5.47 -1.42
N LEU A 201 16.96 5.10 -0.21
CA LEU A 201 15.80 5.67 0.47
C LEU A 201 16.19 6.53 1.67
N SER A 202 17.47 6.88 1.82
CA SER A 202 17.97 7.67 2.96
C SER A 202 17.34 9.07 3.08
N LYS A 203 16.69 9.53 2.01
CA LYS A 203 15.97 10.82 1.97
C LYS A 203 14.47 10.68 2.18
N CYS A 204 13.97 9.48 2.55
CA CYS A 204 12.55 9.20 2.75
C CYS A 204 12.22 8.89 4.24
N PRO A 205 12.37 9.85 5.17
CA PRO A 205 12.21 9.61 6.61
C PRO A 205 10.76 9.27 7.02
N GLU A 206 9.79 9.58 6.16
CA GLU A 206 8.36 9.28 6.40
C GLU A 206 7.96 7.88 5.96
N LEU A 207 8.88 7.09 5.35
CA LEU A 207 8.58 5.78 4.78
C LEU A 207 8.09 4.81 5.84
N ARG A 208 6.90 4.23 5.60
CA ARG A 208 6.21 3.26 6.45
C ARG A 208 6.11 1.89 5.82
N TYR A 209 5.94 1.85 4.52
CA TYR A 209 5.78 0.64 3.73
C TYR A 209 6.83 0.62 2.62
N PHE A 210 7.58 -0.46 2.55
CA PHE A 210 8.49 -0.71 1.43
C PHE A 210 8.35 -2.15 0.95
N ARG A 211 8.04 -2.30 -0.33
CA ARG A 211 8.03 -3.59 -1.03
C ARG A 211 8.88 -3.52 -2.28
N PHE A 212 9.76 -4.50 -2.41
CA PHE A 212 10.58 -4.70 -3.60
C PHE A 212 10.58 -6.17 -4.00
N GLY A 213 10.37 -6.43 -5.30
CA GLY A 213 10.36 -7.79 -5.81
C GLY A 213 10.21 -7.87 -7.31
N THR A 214 9.71 -9.00 -7.77
CA THR A 214 9.28 -9.24 -9.15
C THR A 214 7.93 -9.93 -9.19
N ASN A 215 7.19 -9.69 -10.26
CA ASN A 215 5.99 -10.47 -10.55
C ASN A 215 6.36 -11.85 -11.15
N ARG A 216 5.40 -12.76 -11.09
CA ARG A 216 5.48 -14.02 -11.83
C ARG A 216 5.49 -13.73 -13.33
N THR A 217 6.25 -14.51 -14.09
CA THR A 217 6.16 -14.54 -15.55
C THR A 217 4.80 -15.10 -16.00
N LEU A 218 4.50 -14.97 -17.30
CA LEU A 218 3.33 -15.63 -17.92
C LEU A 218 3.32 -17.15 -17.69
N GLU A 219 4.50 -17.75 -17.51
CA GLU A 219 4.67 -19.17 -17.20
C GLU A 219 4.52 -19.47 -15.70
N GLY A 220 4.16 -18.50 -14.89
CA GLY A 220 3.99 -18.63 -13.44
C GLY A 220 5.28 -18.69 -12.64
N ARG A 221 6.44 -18.39 -13.25
CA ARG A 221 7.75 -18.39 -12.57
C ARG A 221 8.13 -17.00 -12.09
N TYR A 222 8.69 -16.91 -10.90
CA TYR A 222 9.35 -15.71 -10.43
C TYR A 222 10.72 -15.54 -11.10
N GLN A 223 11.15 -14.30 -11.27
CA GLN A 223 12.48 -13.97 -11.78
C GLN A 223 13.32 -13.34 -10.67
N ASP A 224 14.61 -13.72 -10.62
CA ASP A 224 15.52 -13.06 -9.71
C ASP A 224 15.74 -11.59 -10.09
N THR A 225 15.81 -10.74 -9.08
CA THR A 225 16.14 -9.34 -9.25
C THR A 225 17.66 -9.13 -9.27
N LYS A 226 18.09 -7.91 -9.57
CA LYS A 226 19.50 -7.50 -9.49
C LYS A 226 19.79 -6.64 -8.26
N LEU A 227 18.84 -6.45 -7.33
CA LEU A 227 19.01 -5.54 -6.20
C LEU A 227 20.10 -6.04 -5.24
N ALA A 228 21.29 -5.49 -5.40
CA ALA A 228 22.46 -5.82 -4.59
C ALA A 228 22.77 -4.77 -3.51
N ALA A 229 22.20 -3.58 -3.61
CA ALA A 229 22.38 -2.50 -2.64
C ALA A 229 21.05 -1.83 -2.28
N LEU A 230 20.74 -1.76 -0.98
CA LEU A 230 19.55 -1.12 -0.45
C LEU A 230 19.95 -0.24 0.75
N ASN A 231 19.71 1.07 0.64
CA ASN A 231 19.96 2.02 1.72
C ASN A 231 18.64 2.49 2.34
N LEU A 232 18.36 2.02 3.55
CA LEU A 232 17.20 2.41 4.35
C LEU A 232 17.59 3.30 5.56
N THR A 233 18.78 3.88 5.56
CA THR A 233 19.24 4.75 6.63
C THR A 233 18.28 5.94 6.79
N GLY A 234 17.78 6.15 8.01
CA GLY A 234 16.80 7.23 8.27
C GLY A 234 15.32 6.85 8.12
N CYS A 235 14.98 5.67 7.57
CA CYS A 235 13.59 5.20 7.47
C CYS A 235 13.07 4.65 8.80
N SER A 236 13.23 5.39 9.89
CA SER A 236 12.90 4.93 11.26
C SER A 236 11.39 4.72 11.50
N LYS A 237 10.53 5.22 10.60
CA LYS A 237 9.07 5.03 10.65
C LYS A 237 8.59 3.78 9.93
N LEU A 238 9.50 2.96 9.40
CA LEU A 238 9.15 1.76 8.64
C LEU A 238 8.37 0.77 9.53
N THR A 239 7.17 0.40 9.08
CA THR A 239 6.26 -0.54 9.74
C THR A 239 6.17 -1.86 9.01
N GLU A 240 6.37 -1.85 7.69
CA GLU A 240 6.27 -3.04 6.85
C GLU A 240 7.41 -3.07 5.82
N LEU A 241 8.07 -4.21 5.72
CA LEU A 241 9.19 -4.46 4.82
C LEU A 241 9.01 -5.79 4.11
N TYR A 242 9.03 -5.74 2.77
CA TYR A 242 8.93 -6.90 1.88
C TYR A 242 10.10 -6.91 0.90
N LEU A 243 10.83 -8.01 0.86
CA LEU A 243 11.93 -8.23 -0.07
C LEU A 243 11.78 -9.58 -0.75
N GLU A 244 11.71 -9.58 -2.07
CA GLU A 244 11.47 -10.78 -2.86
C GLU A 244 12.56 -10.92 -3.94
N HIS A 245 13.06 -12.16 -4.12
CA HIS A 245 13.96 -12.54 -5.21
C HIS A 245 15.20 -11.63 -5.35
N SER A 246 15.82 -11.26 -4.22
CA SER A 246 16.92 -10.29 -4.19
C SER A 246 18.27 -10.94 -3.84
N PRO A 247 19.35 -10.63 -4.58
CA PRO A 247 20.71 -11.06 -4.26
C PRO A 247 21.36 -10.23 -3.13
N LEU A 248 20.60 -9.39 -2.43
CA LEU A 248 21.09 -8.54 -1.34
C LEU A 248 21.83 -9.39 -0.30
N ALA A 249 23.06 -9.01 0.03
CA ALA A 249 23.92 -9.80 0.92
C ALA A 249 23.68 -9.53 2.41
N SER A 250 23.27 -8.30 2.76
CA SER A 250 23.02 -7.95 4.17
C SER A 250 22.00 -6.80 4.28
N LEU A 251 21.28 -6.80 5.41
CA LEU A 251 20.37 -5.72 5.78
C LEU A 251 20.38 -5.54 7.29
N ASP A 252 20.69 -4.33 7.75
CA ASP A 252 20.57 -3.93 9.15
C ASP A 252 19.19 -3.34 9.41
N ILE A 253 18.41 -4.03 10.25
CA ILE A 253 17.05 -3.61 10.65
C ILE A 253 17.01 -3.05 12.09
N SER A 254 18.15 -2.86 12.73
CA SER A 254 18.25 -2.44 14.15
C SER A 254 17.57 -1.11 14.47
N SER A 255 17.43 -0.23 13.48
CA SER A 255 16.80 1.09 13.62
C SER A 255 15.28 1.08 13.46
N PHE A 256 14.66 -0.01 12.96
CA PHE A 256 13.23 -0.06 12.63
C PHE A 256 12.37 -0.44 13.84
N LYS A 257 12.30 0.46 14.82
CA LYS A 257 11.59 0.20 16.09
C LYS A 257 10.07 0.03 15.94
N LEU A 258 9.51 0.47 14.82
CA LEU A 258 8.08 0.36 14.51
C LEU A 258 7.76 -0.80 13.55
N LEU A 259 8.77 -1.56 13.13
CA LEU A 259 8.57 -2.64 12.16
C LEU A 259 7.70 -3.74 12.79
N SER A 260 6.50 -3.89 12.24
CA SER A 260 5.51 -4.87 12.68
C SER A 260 5.39 -6.06 11.73
N ARG A 261 5.76 -5.86 10.46
CA ARG A 261 5.73 -6.90 9.42
C ARG A 261 7.04 -6.96 8.66
N LEU A 262 7.63 -8.16 8.62
CA LEU A 262 8.81 -8.47 7.81
C LEU A 262 8.52 -9.72 6.98
N GLU A 263 8.65 -9.58 5.66
CA GLU A 263 8.47 -10.68 4.72
C GLU A 263 9.66 -10.73 3.78
N ILE A 264 10.34 -11.85 3.77
CA ILE A 264 11.50 -12.09 2.93
C ILE A 264 11.23 -13.37 2.15
N GLU A 265 11.27 -13.28 0.83
CA GLU A 265 11.09 -14.42 -0.05
C GLU A 265 12.26 -14.53 -1.03
N TYR A 266 12.79 -15.75 -1.19
CA TYR A 266 13.84 -16.05 -2.17
C TYR A 266 15.03 -15.06 -2.17
N CYS A 267 15.55 -14.72 -0.98
CA CYS A 267 16.76 -13.91 -0.80
C CYS A 267 17.90 -14.76 -0.23
N PRO A 268 18.55 -15.61 -1.04
CA PRO A 268 19.41 -16.71 -0.55
C PRO A 268 20.69 -16.25 0.14
N ASN A 269 21.14 -15.01 -0.13
CA ASN A 269 22.39 -14.49 0.43
C ASN A 269 22.19 -13.53 1.61
N LEU A 270 20.90 -13.19 1.92
CA LEU A 270 20.59 -12.12 2.84
C LEU A 270 20.91 -12.48 4.29
N LYS A 271 21.76 -11.68 4.93
CA LYS A 271 22.02 -11.71 6.38
C LYS A 271 21.31 -10.54 7.05
N LEU A 272 20.36 -10.84 7.94
CA LEU A 272 19.71 -9.82 8.77
C LEU A 272 20.56 -9.51 9.99
N GLN A 273 20.80 -8.22 10.21
CA GLN A 273 21.46 -7.69 11.39
C GLN A 273 20.46 -6.89 12.24
N GLY A 274 20.66 -6.90 13.58
CA GLY A 274 19.83 -6.13 14.50
C GLY A 274 18.41 -6.65 14.68
N PHE A 275 18.13 -7.91 14.34
CA PHE A 275 16.83 -8.53 14.52
C PHE A 275 16.38 -8.53 15.99
N ASP A 276 17.33 -8.72 16.93
CA ASP A 276 17.10 -8.64 18.38
C ASP A 276 16.65 -7.27 18.88
N LYS A 277 16.77 -6.23 18.06
CA LYS A 277 16.36 -4.86 18.36
C LYS A 277 14.95 -4.52 17.89
N VAL A 278 14.32 -5.41 17.08
CA VAL A 278 12.99 -5.20 16.51
C VAL A 278 11.94 -5.88 17.39
N THR A 279 11.50 -5.21 18.44
CA THR A 279 10.58 -5.77 19.46
C THR A 279 9.11 -5.58 19.14
N SER A 280 8.77 -4.84 18.10
CA SER A 280 7.39 -4.58 17.62
C SER A 280 6.91 -5.57 16.58
N LEU A 281 7.78 -6.50 16.12
CA LEU A 281 7.49 -7.41 15.03
C LEU A 281 6.41 -8.43 15.44
N THR A 282 5.30 -8.44 14.71
CA THR A 282 4.15 -9.34 14.94
C THR A 282 3.95 -10.36 13.82
N TYR A 283 4.38 -10.00 12.61
CA TYR A 283 4.34 -10.88 11.43
C TYR A 283 5.74 -11.12 10.89
N LEU A 284 6.09 -12.38 10.69
CA LEU A 284 7.36 -12.78 10.09
C LEU A 284 7.13 -13.89 9.08
N ALA A 285 7.57 -13.66 7.83
CA ALA A 285 7.69 -14.70 6.81
C ALA A 285 9.14 -14.78 6.33
N LEU A 286 9.69 -15.98 6.34
CA LEU A 286 11.08 -16.24 5.98
C LEU A 286 11.17 -17.33 4.91
N PRO A 287 12.10 -17.18 3.93
CA PRO A 287 12.35 -18.17 2.90
C PRO A 287 13.23 -19.29 3.43
N HIS A 288 13.41 -20.31 2.58
CA HIS A 288 14.40 -21.35 2.79
C HIS A 288 15.83 -20.80 2.71
N THR A 289 16.49 -20.59 3.85
CA THR A 289 17.94 -20.40 3.90
C THR A 289 18.48 -20.83 5.26
N GLU A 290 19.63 -21.52 5.29
CA GLU A 290 20.33 -21.91 6.52
C GLU A 290 20.63 -20.70 7.44
N GLN A 291 20.74 -19.51 6.84
CA GLN A 291 21.08 -18.27 7.55
C GLN A 291 20.03 -17.82 8.56
N PHE A 292 18.77 -18.22 8.38
CA PHE A 292 17.70 -17.87 9.29
C PHE A 292 17.41 -18.93 10.36
N ALA A 293 18.07 -20.08 10.33
CA ALA A 293 17.88 -21.16 11.31
C ALA A 293 18.11 -20.68 12.75
N ASP A 294 19.21 -19.95 12.99
CA ASP A 294 19.51 -19.40 14.31
C ASP A 294 18.57 -18.26 14.71
N LEU A 295 18.05 -17.51 13.74
CA LEU A 295 17.10 -16.45 13.96
C LEU A 295 15.75 -17.00 14.44
N VAL A 296 15.27 -18.10 13.83
CA VAL A 296 14.01 -18.75 14.24
C VAL A 296 14.07 -19.29 15.66
N LYS A 297 15.24 -19.72 16.14
CA LYS A 297 15.43 -20.14 17.55
C LYS A 297 15.26 -19.00 18.56
N ASN A 298 15.50 -17.76 18.13
CA ASN A 298 15.54 -16.57 19.00
C ASN A 298 14.49 -15.51 18.61
N LEU A 299 13.30 -15.94 18.20
CA LEU A 299 12.22 -15.05 17.79
C LEU A 299 11.73 -14.15 18.95
N PRO A 300 11.40 -12.88 18.67
CA PRO A 300 10.80 -12.00 19.66
C PRO A 300 9.44 -12.53 20.15
N ALA A 301 9.14 -12.35 21.42
CA ALA A 301 7.88 -12.76 22.03
C ALA A 301 6.65 -11.99 21.46
N SER A 302 6.87 -10.93 20.70
CA SER A 302 5.83 -10.16 20.02
C SER A 302 5.24 -10.87 18.80
N ILE A 303 5.91 -11.87 18.23
CA ILE A 303 5.45 -12.60 17.05
C ILE A 303 4.10 -13.26 17.32
N ARG A 304 3.15 -13.04 16.40
CA ARG A 304 1.80 -13.63 16.37
C ARG A 304 1.57 -14.47 15.14
N GLN A 305 2.21 -14.10 14.03
CA GLN A 305 2.07 -14.78 12.73
C GLN A 305 3.46 -15.14 12.22
N LEU A 306 3.70 -16.42 12.00
CA LEU A 306 4.97 -16.97 11.56
C LEU A 306 4.74 -17.87 10.35
N TYR A 307 5.40 -17.59 9.24
CA TYR A 307 5.37 -18.39 8.01
C TYR A 307 6.80 -18.79 7.64
N LEU A 308 7.05 -20.08 7.68
CA LEU A 308 8.33 -20.70 7.36
C LEU A 308 8.15 -21.56 6.11
N GLN A 309 8.36 -20.97 4.94
CA GLN A 309 8.18 -21.67 3.67
C GLN A 309 9.44 -22.47 3.31
N ASP A 310 9.25 -23.70 2.83
CA ASP A 310 10.28 -24.58 2.25
C ASP A 310 11.58 -24.69 3.10
N THR A 311 11.46 -24.72 4.42
CA THR A 311 12.60 -24.62 5.33
C THR A 311 12.78 -25.88 6.16
N GLU A 312 14.02 -26.27 6.42
CA GLU A 312 14.40 -27.32 7.38
C GLU A 312 14.59 -26.73 8.80
N TYR A 313 13.79 -25.74 9.19
CA TYR A 313 13.89 -25.13 10.51
C TYR A 313 13.19 -25.96 11.56
N GLU A 314 13.80 -26.06 12.74
CA GLU A 314 13.09 -26.49 13.91
C GLU A 314 11.96 -25.50 14.24
N LEU A 315 10.78 -26.02 14.54
CA LEU A 315 9.67 -25.18 14.96
C LEU A 315 10.04 -24.38 16.23
N PRO A 316 9.55 -23.14 16.36
CA PRO A 316 9.93 -22.28 17.47
C PRO A 316 9.60 -22.91 18.83
N SER A 317 10.44 -22.62 19.81
CA SER A 317 10.31 -23.13 21.19
C SER A 317 8.96 -22.78 21.82
N SER A 318 8.61 -23.53 22.86
CA SER A 318 7.33 -23.39 23.58
C SER A 318 6.95 -21.99 24.02
N GLN A 319 7.91 -21.08 24.16
CA GLN A 319 7.66 -19.71 24.64
C GLN A 319 7.11 -18.81 23.53
N VAL A 320 7.65 -18.92 22.31
CA VAL A 320 7.11 -18.22 21.13
C VAL A 320 5.83 -18.89 20.64
N GLY A 321 5.81 -20.22 20.65
CA GLY A 321 4.64 -21.01 20.25
C GLY A 321 3.37 -20.63 21.00
N LYS A 322 3.46 -20.28 22.29
CA LYS A 322 2.32 -19.84 23.11
C LYS A 322 1.66 -18.53 22.62
N ASN A 323 2.40 -17.70 21.89
CA ASN A 323 1.93 -16.41 21.43
C ASN A 323 1.45 -16.45 19.96
N LEU A 324 1.70 -17.55 19.25
CA LEU A 324 1.32 -17.66 17.84
C LEU A 324 -0.19 -17.82 17.69
N GLU A 325 -0.74 -17.01 16.80
CA GLU A 325 -2.13 -17.04 16.34
C GLU A 325 -2.23 -17.67 14.94
N SER A 326 -1.16 -17.51 14.12
CA SER A 326 -1.06 -18.11 12.79
C SER A 326 0.32 -18.72 12.58
N LEU A 327 0.33 -19.94 12.03
CA LEU A 327 1.56 -20.70 11.74
C LEU A 327 1.48 -21.30 10.35
N GLY A 328 2.44 -20.96 9.49
CA GLY A 328 2.70 -21.63 8.23
C GLY A 328 3.85 -22.63 8.43
N LEU A 329 3.61 -23.89 8.12
CA LEU A 329 4.55 -24.97 8.35
C LEU A 329 5.53 -25.14 7.19
N PRO A 330 6.80 -25.43 7.51
CA PRO A 330 7.77 -25.93 6.51
C PRO A 330 7.34 -27.27 5.91
N GLY A 331 7.78 -27.54 4.69
CA GLY A 331 7.41 -28.76 3.94
C GLY A 331 7.77 -30.09 4.60
N TYR A 332 8.81 -30.13 5.43
CA TYR A 332 9.29 -31.36 6.07
C TYR A 332 8.58 -31.74 7.37
N VAL A 333 7.69 -30.88 7.91
CA VAL A 333 7.01 -31.16 9.17
C VAL A 333 6.04 -32.32 9.01
N GLU A 334 6.32 -33.42 9.68
CA GLU A 334 5.53 -34.66 9.66
C GLU A 334 4.57 -34.77 10.86
N SER A 335 4.86 -34.06 11.97
CA SER A 335 4.05 -34.11 13.18
C SER A 335 4.02 -32.75 13.88
N LEU A 336 2.91 -32.46 14.56
CA LEU A 336 2.70 -31.22 15.29
C LEU A 336 1.96 -31.51 16.60
N ASP A 337 2.49 -30.99 17.72
CA ASP A 337 1.81 -31.01 19.01
C ASP A 337 1.17 -29.64 19.29
N LEU A 338 -0.12 -29.54 19.13
CA LEU A 338 -0.89 -28.29 19.31
C LEU A 338 -0.95 -27.81 20.77
N ALA A 339 -0.55 -28.64 21.76
CA ALA A 339 -0.42 -28.17 23.14
C ALA A 339 0.67 -27.09 23.29
N GLN A 340 1.63 -27.05 22.37
CA GLN A 340 2.68 -26.03 22.32
C GLN A 340 2.17 -24.68 21.77
N TYR A 341 1.01 -24.66 21.11
CA TYR A 341 0.44 -23.52 20.40
C TYR A 341 -1.01 -23.23 20.89
N PRO A 342 -1.21 -22.89 22.15
CA PRO A 342 -2.56 -22.79 22.75
C PRO A 342 -3.45 -21.68 22.15
N ASN A 343 -2.84 -20.66 21.54
CA ASN A 343 -3.54 -19.54 20.93
C ASN A 343 -3.67 -19.64 19.40
N LEU A 344 -3.19 -20.75 18.82
CA LEU A 344 -3.22 -20.93 17.37
C LEU A 344 -4.67 -21.04 16.88
N SER A 345 -5.04 -20.16 15.96
CA SER A 345 -6.36 -20.11 15.31
C SER A 345 -6.27 -20.37 13.81
N ASN A 346 -5.07 -20.25 13.22
CA ASN A 346 -4.84 -20.49 11.80
C ASN A 346 -3.58 -21.31 11.60
N LEU A 347 -3.72 -22.45 10.92
CA LEU A 347 -2.61 -23.33 10.55
C LEU A 347 -2.57 -23.51 9.04
N ASN A 348 -1.54 -23.00 8.39
CA ASN A 348 -1.27 -23.33 6.99
C ASN A 348 -0.23 -24.47 6.93
N ALA A 349 -0.68 -25.62 6.48
CA ALA A 349 0.13 -26.83 6.33
C ALA A 349 0.32 -27.21 4.85
N ASP A 350 0.01 -26.32 3.91
CA ASP A 350 0.13 -26.56 2.48
C ASP A 350 1.59 -26.88 2.13
N GLY A 351 1.79 -27.99 1.42
CA GLY A 351 3.12 -28.48 1.08
C GLY A 351 3.87 -29.20 2.19
N SER A 352 3.33 -29.26 3.43
CA SER A 352 3.94 -30.01 4.52
C SER A 352 3.64 -31.52 4.42
N LEU A 353 4.48 -32.33 5.09
CA LEU A 353 4.26 -33.78 5.24
C LEU A 353 3.27 -34.10 6.38
N LEU A 354 2.71 -33.09 7.03
CA LEU A 354 1.80 -33.21 8.15
C LEU A 354 0.54 -33.97 7.73
N ARG A 355 0.19 -34.98 8.53
CA ARG A 355 -1.06 -35.75 8.37
C ARG A 355 -1.94 -35.55 9.59
N TYR A 356 -3.23 -35.59 9.43
CA TYR A 356 -4.17 -35.48 10.54
C TYR A 356 -3.85 -36.49 11.68
N SER A 357 -3.43 -37.70 11.35
CA SER A 357 -3.06 -38.75 12.31
C SER A 357 -1.81 -38.43 13.14
N THR A 358 -1.00 -37.48 12.71
CA THR A 358 0.26 -37.07 13.38
C THR A 358 0.12 -35.75 14.15
N VAL A 359 -1.06 -35.13 14.14
CA VAL A 359 -1.38 -33.96 14.97
C VAL A 359 -1.84 -34.40 16.33
N LYS A 360 -1.08 -34.02 17.37
CA LYS A 360 -1.42 -34.33 18.78
C LYS A 360 -2.17 -33.16 19.41
N ASN A 361 -3.01 -33.47 20.41
CA ASN A 361 -3.77 -32.49 21.18
C ASN A 361 -4.66 -31.58 20.30
N TYR A 362 -5.24 -32.19 19.28
CA TYR A 362 -6.16 -31.51 18.38
C TYR A 362 -7.32 -30.87 19.17
N ARG A 363 -7.48 -29.58 18.97
CA ARG A 363 -8.67 -28.82 19.35
C ARG A 363 -9.27 -28.31 18.04
N GLN A 364 -10.58 -28.14 17.97
CA GLN A 364 -11.19 -27.50 16.82
C GLN A 364 -10.62 -26.08 16.76
N ILE A 365 -9.76 -25.82 15.77
CA ILE A 365 -9.16 -24.51 15.50
C ILE A 365 -10.13 -23.70 14.67
#